data_98fe26dfcd7674d047d11d04b4855acd
#
_entry.id   98fe26dfcd7674d047d11d04b4855acd
#
_cell.length_a   1.000
_cell.length_b   1.000
_cell.length_c   1.000
_cell.angle_alpha   90.00
_cell.angle_beta   90.00
_cell.angle_gamma   90.00
#
_symmetry.space_group_name_H-M   'P 1'
#
loop_
_entity.id
_entity.type
_entity.pdbx_description
1 polymer ?
#
loop_
_entity_poly.entity_id
_entity_poly.type
_entity_poly.pdbx_seq_one_letter_code
_entity_poly.pdbx_strand_id
1 'polypeptide(L)'
;EGAYVKEPITGLHKWVVSFDLNSLYPHLIMQYNLSPETLLKSKHQDITVDDMLKGIKLNIPDKTTMTPNGALFRTDKKGFLPTMMEELYNERVTYKKKMLSAQQEFENTKDNKYKKLISRYNNIQMARKISLNSAYGAIGNQYFRYYDKAIAEGITKSGQLSIRWIENRLNKYLNNILKTDDDYVIASDTDSVYLTMDKLVTKTIKSDNALSKTINFLDKVASESIEPYITKSYDEL
;
A
#
# COMPACT_ATOMS: atom_id res chain seq x y z
N GLU A 1 -17.50 2.71 -6.91
CA GLU A 1 -17.09 1.55 -6.11
C GLU A 1 -15.88 1.95 -5.25
N GLY A 2 -15.91 1.59 -3.94
CA GLY A 2 -14.89 2.02 -2.97
C GLY A 2 -13.69 1.08 -2.87
N ALA A 3 -12.96 1.17 -1.73
CA ALA A 3 -11.87 0.26 -1.41
C ALA A 3 -12.36 -1.18 -1.18
N TYR A 4 -11.44 -2.13 -1.30
CA TYR A 4 -11.71 -3.52 -0.94
C TYR A 4 -11.50 -3.71 0.57
N VAL A 5 -12.46 -4.37 1.20
CA VAL A 5 -12.37 -4.85 2.57
C VAL A 5 -12.70 -6.33 2.54
N LYS A 6 -11.80 -7.15 3.06
CA LYS A 6 -12.07 -8.59 3.23
C LYS A 6 -12.91 -8.79 4.46
N GLU A 7 -14.00 -9.57 4.32
CA GLU A 7 -14.79 -10.02 5.47
C GLU A 7 -13.87 -10.73 6.49
N PRO A 8 -13.80 -10.25 7.73
CA PRO A 8 -12.89 -10.82 8.71
C PRO A 8 -13.27 -12.29 9.04
N ILE A 9 -12.25 -13.15 9.11
CA ILE A 9 -12.43 -14.51 9.60
C ILE A 9 -12.72 -14.41 11.10
N THR A 10 -13.94 -14.78 11.49
CA THR A 10 -14.41 -14.69 12.89
C THR A 10 -13.67 -15.67 13.80
N GLY A 11 -13.33 -15.24 15.00
CA GLY A 11 -12.68 -16.07 16.00
C GLY A 11 -11.54 -15.36 16.74
N LEU A 12 -10.88 -16.10 17.63
CA LEU A 12 -9.67 -15.63 18.31
C LEU A 12 -8.44 -16.06 17.51
N HIS A 13 -7.74 -15.10 16.94
CA HIS A 13 -6.50 -15.33 16.20
C HIS A 13 -5.30 -14.97 17.05
N LYS A 14 -4.32 -15.86 17.11
CA LYS A 14 -3.06 -15.63 17.82
C LYS A 14 -1.97 -15.23 16.83
N TRP A 15 -0.95 -14.52 17.34
CA TRP A 15 0.23 -14.16 16.58
C TRP A 15 -0.10 -13.47 15.25
N VAL A 16 -0.88 -12.41 15.32
CA VAL A 16 -1.28 -11.64 14.15
C VAL A 16 -0.19 -10.64 13.82
N VAL A 17 0.24 -10.62 12.56
CA VAL A 17 1.16 -9.65 11.99
C VAL A 17 0.42 -8.84 10.94
N SER A 18 0.56 -7.52 10.97
CA SER A 18 -0.04 -6.62 9.98
C SER A 18 1.02 -5.99 9.07
N PHE A 19 0.68 -5.88 7.79
CA PHE A 19 1.44 -5.14 6.80
C PHE A 19 0.57 -4.05 6.22
N ASP A 20 1.14 -2.84 6.10
CA ASP A 20 0.46 -1.65 5.59
C ASP A 20 1.20 -1.11 4.37
N LEU A 21 0.45 -0.84 3.30
CA LEU A 21 0.98 -0.28 2.06
C LEU A 21 1.02 1.25 2.17
N ASN A 22 2.16 1.76 2.56
CA ASN A 22 2.39 3.19 2.79
C ASN A 22 1.89 4.08 1.64
N SER A 23 0.89 4.92 1.91
CA SER A 23 0.38 5.91 0.95
C SER A 23 -0.07 5.26 -0.38
N LEU A 24 -0.85 4.16 -0.32
CA LEU A 24 -1.24 3.35 -1.48
C LEU A 24 -1.79 4.21 -2.64
N TYR A 25 -2.82 5.01 -2.41
CA TYR A 25 -3.45 5.79 -3.48
C TYR A 25 -2.51 6.83 -4.14
N PRO A 26 -1.69 7.60 -3.39
CA PRO A 26 -0.66 8.43 -4.01
C PRO A 26 0.31 7.64 -4.90
N HIS A 27 0.75 6.46 -4.48
CA HIS A 27 1.64 5.62 -5.28
C HIS A 27 0.95 5.08 -6.54
N LEU A 28 -0.32 4.70 -6.46
CA LEU A 28 -1.09 4.29 -7.65
C LEU A 28 -1.28 5.45 -8.65
N ILE A 29 -1.51 6.67 -8.15
CA ILE A 29 -1.56 7.87 -9.02
C ILE A 29 -0.24 8.05 -9.76
N MET A 30 0.89 7.87 -9.07
CA MET A 30 2.22 7.97 -9.69
C MET A 30 2.49 6.81 -10.67
N GLN A 31 2.19 5.58 -10.26
CA GLN A 31 2.49 4.35 -11.01
C GLN A 31 1.75 4.30 -12.35
N TYR A 32 0.46 4.61 -12.35
CA TYR A 32 -0.37 4.56 -13.56
C TYR A 32 -0.42 5.90 -14.30
N ASN A 33 0.28 6.91 -13.84
CA ASN A 33 0.28 8.27 -14.40
C ASN A 33 -1.12 8.89 -14.47
N LEU A 34 -1.91 8.74 -13.39
CA LEU A 34 -3.32 9.15 -13.33
C LEU A 34 -3.44 10.65 -13.22
N SER A 35 -3.94 11.29 -14.27
CA SER A 35 -4.16 12.74 -14.35
C SER A 35 -5.18 13.06 -15.45
N PRO A 36 -5.96 14.15 -15.33
CA PRO A 36 -6.95 14.49 -16.36
C PRO A 36 -6.37 14.65 -17.76
N GLU A 37 -5.18 15.19 -17.88
CA GLU A 37 -4.51 15.42 -19.17
C GLU A 37 -3.82 14.18 -19.74
N THR A 38 -3.65 13.13 -18.93
CA THR A 38 -3.09 11.84 -19.38
C THR A 38 -4.16 10.83 -19.74
N LEU A 39 -5.40 11.03 -19.29
CA LEU A 39 -6.52 10.15 -19.56
C LEU A 39 -6.92 10.16 -21.04
N LEU A 40 -6.96 8.99 -21.67
CA LEU A 40 -7.41 8.77 -23.04
C LEU A 40 -8.93 8.50 -23.07
N LYS A 41 -9.72 9.54 -23.03
CA LYS A 41 -11.21 9.47 -22.90
C LYS A 41 -11.92 8.65 -23.99
N SER A 42 -11.34 8.56 -25.18
CA SER A 42 -11.90 7.81 -26.32
C SER A 42 -11.53 6.32 -26.30
N LYS A 43 -10.69 5.89 -25.38
CA LYS A 43 -10.22 4.51 -25.26
C LYS A 43 -10.55 3.98 -23.89
N HIS A 44 -11.34 2.92 -23.86
CA HIS A 44 -11.70 2.21 -22.64
C HIS A 44 -11.81 0.73 -22.99
N GLN A 45 -11.30 -0.14 -22.12
CA GLN A 45 -11.42 -1.57 -22.29
C GLN A 45 -12.40 -2.12 -21.25
N ASP A 46 -13.21 -3.08 -21.65
CA ASP A 46 -14.11 -3.78 -20.73
C ASP A 46 -13.32 -4.86 -19.98
N ILE A 47 -12.84 -4.50 -18.81
CA ILE A 47 -12.02 -5.36 -17.95
C ILE A 47 -12.34 -5.09 -16.48
N THR A 48 -12.17 -6.11 -15.66
CA THR A 48 -12.40 -6.06 -14.21
C THR A 48 -11.15 -6.42 -13.43
N VAL A 49 -11.16 -6.12 -12.12
CA VAL A 49 -10.11 -6.56 -11.18
C VAL A 49 -9.99 -8.09 -11.19
N ASP A 50 -11.13 -8.81 -11.26
CA ASP A 50 -11.11 -10.28 -11.27
C ASP A 50 -10.46 -10.86 -12.52
N ASP A 51 -10.63 -10.21 -13.67
CA ASP A 51 -9.99 -10.61 -14.91
C ASP A 51 -8.47 -10.45 -14.81
N MET A 52 -8.00 -9.33 -14.25
CA MET A 52 -6.58 -9.11 -14.04
C MET A 52 -5.98 -10.12 -13.05
N LEU A 53 -6.67 -10.41 -11.94
CA LEU A 53 -6.24 -11.43 -10.97
C LEU A 53 -6.15 -12.84 -11.57
N LYS A 54 -6.98 -13.15 -12.57
CA LYS A 54 -6.91 -14.42 -13.34
C LYS A 54 -5.78 -14.44 -14.36
N GLY A 55 -5.06 -13.34 -14.56
CA GLY A 55 -3.96 -13.23 -15.50
C GLY A 55 -4.40 -13.19 -16.97
N ILE A 56 -5.53 -12.57 -17.27
CA ILE A 56 -5.98 -12.36 -18.65
C ILE A 56 -4.93 -11.54 -19.41
N LYS A 57 -4.62 -11.96 -20.63
CA LYS A 57 -3.69 -11.22 -21.48
C LYS A 57 -4.31 -9.88 -21.89
N LEU A 58 -3.68 -8.80 -21.46
CA LEU A 58 -4.10 -7.45 -21.74
C LEU A 58 -3.51 -6.96 -23.06
N ASN A 59 -4.29 -6.24 -23.84
CA ASN A 59 -3.82 -5.52 -25.01
C ASN A 59 -3.65 -4.03 -24.65
N ILE A 60 -2.52 -3.67 -24.08
CA ILE A 60 -2.21 -2.30 -23.68
C ILE A 60 -1.43 -1.64 -24.81
N PRO A 61 -1.93 -0.53 -25.40
CA PRO A 61 -1.23 0.19 -26.45
C PRO A 61 0.13 0.74 -25.97
N ASP A 62 1.09 0.85 -26.88
CA ASP A 62 2.39 1.45 -26.58
C ASP A 62 2.25 2.84 -25.93
N LYS A 63 3.15 3.14 -25.00
CA LYS A 63 3.18 4.41 -24.26
C LYS A 63 1.89 4.72 -23.50
N THR A 64 1.21 3.67 -23.04
CA THR A 64 0.04 3.79 -22.16
C THR A 64 0.14 2.87 -20.97
N THR A 65 -0.60 3.19 -19.90
CA THR A 65 -0.95 2.30 -18.81
C THR A 65 -2.46 2.09 -18.79
N MET A 66 -2.91 1.02 -18.17
CA MET A 66 -4.33 0.73 -18.01
C MET A 66 -4.64 0.43 -16.55
N THR A 67 -5.66 1.08 -16.03
CA THR A 67 -6.21 0.78 -14.69
C THR A 67 -7.28 -0.33 -14.78
N PRO A 68 -7.56 -1.04 -13.65
CA PRO A 68 -8.49 -2.16 -13.64
C PRO A 68 -9.97 -1.82 -13.92
N ASN A 69 -10.30 -0.56 -14.13
CA ASN A 69 -11.59 -0.13 -14.68
C ASN A 69 -11.54 0.06 -16.21
N GLY A 70 -10.46 -0.36 -16.86
CA GLY A 70 -10.30 -0.27 -18.32
C GLY A 70 -9.88 1.10 -18.86
N ALA A 71 -9.71 2.10 -18.00
CA ALA A 71 -9.25 3.42 -18.42
C ALA A 71 -7.77 3.40 -18.79
N LEU A 72 -7.44 4.06 -19.92
CA LEU A 72 -6.08 4.16 -20.44
C LEU A 72 -5.49 5.55 -20.20
N PHE A 73 -4.23 5.59 -19.78
CA PHE A 73 -3.48 6.80 -19.52
C PHE A 73 -2.17 6.80 -20.31
N ARG A 74 -1.84 7.91 -20.95
CA ARG A 74 -0.58 8.05 -21.68
C ARG A 74 0.62 8.14 -20.71
N THR A 75 1.79 7.60 -21.13
CA THR A 75 3.02 7.60 -20.34
C THR A 75 4.18 8.36 -20.98
N ASP A 76 3.97 8.88 -22.19
CA ASP A 76 4.98 9.68 -22.89
C ASP A 76 5.23 11.06 -22.25
N LYS A 77 4.31 11.50 -21.39
CA LYS A 77 4.43 12.72 -20.58
C LYS A 77 3.88 12.45 -19.17
N LYS A 78 4.63 12.83 -18.15
CA LYS A 78 4.18 12.75 -16.76
C LYS A 78 3.07 13.76 -16.49
N GLY A 79 1.98 13.29 -15.86
CA GLY A 79 0.85 14.14 -15.49
C GLY A 79 1.18 15.06 -14.31
N PHE A 80 0.37 16.12 -14.14
CA PHE A 80 0.58 17.06 -13.04
C PHE A 80 0.25 16.44 -11.67
N LEU A 81 -0.79 15.58 -11.58
CA LEU A 81 -1.13 14.92 -10.33
C LEU A 81 -0.03 13.97 -9.88
N PRO A 82 0.50 13.05 -10.72
CA PRO A 82 1.67 12.25 -10.37
C PRO A 82 2.89 13.07 -9.94
N THR A 83 3.16 14.19 -10.62
CA THR A 83 4.27 15.08 -10.26
C THR A 83 4.07 15.68 -8.87
N MET A 84 2.87 16.19 -8.59
CA MET A 84 2.52 16.76 -7.28
C MET A 84 2.57 15.70 -6.17
N MET A 85 2.09 14.46 -6.43
CA MET A 85 2.16 13.37 -5.45
C MET A 85 3.61 13.01 -5.11
N GLU A 86 4.47 12.92 -6.11
CA GLU A 86 5.89 12.64 -5.91
C GLU A 86 6.61 13.73 -5.10
N GLU A 87 6.39 14.98 -5.42
CA GLU A 87 6.94 16.11 -4.67
C GLU A 87 6.51 16.11 -3.21
N LEU A 88 5.20 15.98 -2.95
CA LEU A 88 4.65 15.92 -1.59
C LEU A 88 5.17 14.70 -0.81
N TYR A 89 5.30 13.55 -1.47
CA TYR A 89 5.83 12.35 -0.85
C TYR A 89 7.30 12.49 -0.47
N ASN A 90 8.13 13.00 -1.37
CA ASN A 90 9.55 13.22 -1.15
C ASN A 90 9.81 14.25 -0.04
N GLU A 91 9.03 15.33 -0.02
CA GLU A 91 9.07 16.31 1.08
C GLU A 91 8.68 15.66 2.42
N ARG A 92 7.59 14.88 2.46
CA ARG A 92 7.17 14.15 3.65
C ARG A 92 8.28 13.25 4.18
N VAL A 93 8.88 12.42 3.32
CA VAL A 93 9.98 11.51 3.69
C VAL A 93 11.16 12.31 4.25
N THR A 94 11.52 13.41 3.60
CA THR A 94 12.62 14.27 4.04
C THR A 94 12.38 14.85 5.43
N TYR A 95 11.20 15.42 5.67
CA TYR A 95 10.88 16.01 6.98
C TYR A 95 10.65 14.95 8.05
N LYS A 96 10.13 13.77 7.72
CA LYS A 96 10.04 12.64 8.65
C LYS A 96 11.44 12.19 9.10
N LYS A 97 12.41 12.06 8.18
CA LYS A 97 13.80 11.74 8.52
C LYS A 97 14.43 12.80 9.42
N LYS A 98 14.26 14.09 9.11
CA LYS A 98 14.74 15.19 9.95
C LYS A 98 14.11 15.19 11.36
N MET A 99 12.83 14.87 11.46
CA MET A 99 12.13 14.73 12.74
C MET A 99 12.73 13.60 13.58
N LEU A 100 12.90 12.40 12.97
CA LEU A 100 13.47 11.23 13.65
C LEU A 100 14.91 11.48 14.10
N SER A 101 15.73 12.14 13.27
CA SER A 101 17.09 12.55 13.65
C SER A 101 17.08 13.52 14.83
N ALA A 102 16.19 14.51 14.81
CA ALA A 102 16.06 15.44 15.93
C ALA A 102 15.54 14.76 17.22
N GLN A 103 14.69 13.73 17.10
CA GLN A 103 14.26 12.89 18.24
C GLN A 103 15.44 12.13 18.83
N GLN A 104 16.27 11.51 17.98
CA GLN A 104 17.46 10.79 18.42
C GLN A 104 18.45 11.72 19.14
N GLU A 105 18.69 12.92 18.60
CA GLU A 105 19.56 13.92 19.23
C GLU A 105 18.99 14.43 20.57
N PHE A 106 17.65 14.57 20.64
CA PHE A 106 17.01 14.90 21.91
C PHE A 106 17.19 13.79 22.95
N GLU A 107 17.05 12.53 22.56
CA GLU A 107 17.26 11.41 23.47
C GLU A 107 18.72 11.34 23.97
N ASN A 108 19.68 11.65 23.10
CA ASN A 108 21.10 11.62 23.43
C ASN A 108 21.53 12.80 24.34
N THR A 109 21.01 14.01 24.07
CA THR A 109 21.51 15.23 24.69
C THR A 109 20.55 15.86 25.71
N LYS A 110 19.24 15.51 25.65
CA LYS A 110 18.13 16.12 26.41
C LYS A 110 18.02 17.65 26.23
N ASP A 111 18.65 18.20 25.18
CA ASP A 111 18.63 19.65 24.90
C ASP A 111 17.28 20.08 24.33
N ASN A 112 16.61 21.03 25.00
CA ASN A 112 15.28 21.51 24.62
C ASN A 112 15.20 22.18 23.24
N LYS A 113 16.34 22.57 22.64
CA LYS A 113 16.34 23.09 21.25
C LYS A 113 15.77 22.07 20.26
N TYR A 114 16.01 20.78 20.47
CA TYR A 114 15.50 19.72 19.60
C TYR A 114 13.98 19.55 19.69
N LYS A 115 13.34 19.85 20.82
CA LYS A 115 11.87 19.81 20.94
C LYS A 115 11.17 20.73 19.93
N LYS A 116 11.73 21.94 19.72
CA LYS A 116 11.19 22.87 18.71
C LYS A 116 11.38 22.34 17.29
N LEU A 117 12.52 21.73 16.99
CA LEU A 117 12.80 21.13 15.69
C LEU A 117 11.88 19.92 15.42
N ILE A 118 11.70 19.04 16.40
CA ILE A 118 10.80 17.89 16.33
C ILE A 118 9.38 18.37 16.00
N SER A 119 8.85 19.34 16.76
CA SER A 119 7.51 19.90 16.53
C SER A 119 7.39 20.51 15.14
N ARG A 120 8.35 21.33 14.71
CA ARG A 120 8.37 21.95 13.38
C ARG A 120 8.37 20.91 12.26
N TYR A 121 9.28 19.93 12.31
CA TYR A 121 9.38 18.90 11.27
C TYR A 121 8.17 17.96 11.26
N ASN A 122 7.62 17.65 12.45
CA ASN A 122 6.40 16.88 12.56
C ASN A 122 5.20 17.60 11.92
N ASN A 123 5.03 18.89 12.17
CA ASN A 123 3.95 19.68 11.57
C ASN A 123 4.05 19.70 10.03
N ILE A 124 5.26 19.87 9.48
CA ILE A 124 5.46 19.89 8.03
C ILE A 124 5.16 18.51 7.44
N GLN A 125 5.75 17.42 7.97
CA GLN A 125 5.52 16.07 7.43
C GLN A 125 4.05 15.66 7.57
N MET A 126 3.36 16.09 8.63
CA MET A 126 1.94 15.80 8.84
C MET A 126 1.06 16.57 7.85
N ALA A 127 1.35 17.83 7.57
CA ALA A 127 0.66 18.59 6.53
C ALA A 127 0.80 17.92 5.15
N ARG A 128 2.01 17.42 4.79
CA ARG A 128 2.23 16.68 3.54
C ARG A 128 1.47 15.35 3.53
N LYS A 129 1.42 14.61 4.66
CA LYS A 129 0.62 13.39 4.79
C LYS A 129 -0.87 13.66 4.55
N ILE A 130 -1.40 14.73 5.13
CA ILE A 130 -2.80 15.13 4.94
C ILE A 130 -3.06 15.46 3.47
N SER A 131 -2.19 16.25 2.82
CA SER A 131 -2.32 16.62 1.40
C SER A 131 -2.32 15.39 0.49
N LEU A 132 -1.41 14.42 0.71
CA LEU A 132 -1.34 13.16 -0.03
C LEU A 132 -2.63 12.36 0.10
N ASN A 133 -3.12 12.18 1.33
CA ASN A 133 -4.32 11.38 1.57
C ASN A 133 -5.60 12.07 1.06
N SER A 134 -5.62 13.41 1.02
CA SER A 134 -6.77 14.17 0.54
C SER A 134 -6.87 14.23 -0.99
N ALA A 135 -5.81 13.90 -1.71
CA ALA A 135 -5.78 13.99 -3.18
C ALA A 135 -6.86 13.11 -3.82
N TYR A 136 -6.99 11.86 -3.39
CA TYR A 136 -8.05 10.96 -3.86
C TYR A 136 -9.44 11.51 -3.55
N GLY A 137 -9.67 11.98 -2.32
CA GLY A 137 -10.95 12.56 -1.91
C GLY A 137 -11.34 13.79 -2.75
N ALA A 138 -10.36 14.62 -3.11
CA ALA A 138 -10.58 15.76 -3.99
C ALA A 138 -10.95 15.31 -5.42
N ILE A 139 -10.19 14.40 -6.01
CA ILE A 139 -10.44 13.89 -7.38
C ILE A 139 -11.79 13.20 -7.49
N GLY A 140 -12.23 12.50 -6.43
CA GLY A 140 -13.52 11.82 -6.36
C GLY A 140 -14.72 12.76 -6.07
N ASN A 141 -14.48 14.03 -5.76
CA ASN A 141 -15.54 14.98 -5.43
C ASN A 141 -16.03 15.70 -6.69
N GLN A 142 -17.33 15.56 -7.00
CA GLN A 142 -17.97 16.16 -8.20
C GLN A 142 -17.84 17.70 -8.29
N TYR A 143 -17.61 18.39 -7.18
CA TYR A 143 -17.40 19.84 -7.15
C TYR A 143 -15.95 20.26 -7.33
N PHE A 144 -15.04 19.30 -7.39
CA PHE A 144 -13.63 19.61 -7.60
C PHE A 144 -13.34 19.89 -9.07
N ARG A 145 -12.56 20.94 -9.35
CA ARG A 145 -12.24 21.36 -10.72
C ARG A 145 -11.70 20.26 -11.63
N TYR A 146 -10.94 19.33 -11.06
CA TYR A 146 -10.31 18.21 -11.77
C TYR A 146 -11.03 16.88 -11.50
N TYR A 147 -12.31 16.94 -11.10
CA TYR A 147 -13.10 15.73 -10.93
C TYR A 147 -13.19 14.95 -12.26
N ASP A 148 -12.86 13.67 -12.17
CA ASP A 148 -13.08 12.72 -13.26
C ASP A 148 -13.39 11.34 -12.64
N LYS A 149 -14.58 10.81 -12.97
CA LYS A 149 -15.04 9.53 -12.43
C LYS A 149 -14.12 8.37 -12.84
N ALA A 150 -13.60 8.37 -14.08
CA ALA A 150 -12.73 7.31 -14.56
C ALA A 150 -11.40 7.28 -13.80
N ILE A 151 -10.86 8.46 -13.45
CA ILE A 151 -9.63 8.57 -12.63
C ILE A 151 -9.93 8.08 -11.20
N ALA A 152 -11.01 8.54 -10.58
CA ALA A 152 -11.36 8.16 -9.21
C ALA A 152 -11.59 6.63 -9.09
N GLU A 153 -12.32 6.05 -10.03
CA GLU A 153 -12.54 4.59 -10.09
C GLU A 153 -11.22 3.86 -10.43
N GLY A 154 -10.39 4.41 -11.28
CA GLY A 154 -9.06 3.89 -11.59
C GLY A 154 -8.20 3.73 -10.34
N ILE A 155 -8.20 4.74 -9.46
CA ILE A 155 -7.44 4.69 -8.20
C ILE A 155 -7.98 3.58 -7.28
N THR A 156 -9.29 3.54 -7.03
CA THR A 156 -9.88 2.53 -6.13
C THR A 156 -9.76 1.12 -6.66
N LYS A 157 -10.00 0.90 -7.95
CA LYS A 157 -9.86 -0.42 -8.59
C LYS A 157 -8.40 -0.89 -8.61
N SER A 158 -7.44 0.01 -8.81
CA SER A 158 -6.02 -0.33 -8.69
C SER A 158 -5.65 -0.68 -7.24
N GLY A 159 -6.23 -0.01 -6.26
CA GLY A 159 -6.09 -0.37 -4.85
C GLY A 159 -6.67 -1.76 -4.55
N GLN A 160 -7.87 -2.05 -5.05
CA GLN A 160 -8.50 -3.37 -4.93
C GLN A 160 -7.63 -4.46 -5.56
N LEU A 161 -7.08 -4.21 -6.76
CA LEU A 161 -6.18 -5.15 -7.42
C LEU A 161 -4.93 -5.41 -6.57
N SER A 162 -4.27 -4.34 -6.09
CA SER A 162 -3.04 -4.43 -5.31
C SER A 162 -3.22 -5.23 -4.03
N ILE A 163 -4.26 -4.93 -3.25
CA ILE A 163 -4.48 -5.61 -1.96
C ILE A 163 -4.89 -7.07 -2.15
N ARG A 164 -5.75 -7.38 -3.12
CA ARG A 164 -6.19 -8.74 -3.42
C ARG A 164 -5.08 -9.59 -4.05
N TRP A 165 -4.22 -8.96 -4.85
CA TRP A 165 -3.03 -9.62 -5.38
C TRP A 165 -2.11 -10.08 -4.26
N ILE A 166 -1.77 -9.19 -3.33
CA ILE A 166 -0.86 -9.54 -2.23
C ILE A 166 -1.49 -10.53 -1.26
N GLU A 167 -2.80 -10.46 -1.00
CA GLU A 167 -3.55 -11.46 -0.23
C GLU A 167 -3.36 -12.87 -0.82
N ASN A 168 -3.61 -13.02 -2.13
CA ASN A 168 -3.45 -14.29 -2.82
C ASN A 168 -2.00 -14.80 -2.79
N ARG A 169 -1.03 -13.89 -2.95
CA ARG A 169 0.40 -14.23 -2.93
C ARG A 169 0.86 -14.66 -1.54
N LEU A 170 0.44 -13.97 -0.49
CA LEU A 170 0.80 -14.31 0.89
C LEU A 170 0.20 -15.64 1.31
N ASN A 171 -1.07 -15.92 0.98
CA ASN A 171 -1.67 -17.21 1.22
C ASN A 171 -0.91 -18.33 0.52
N LYS A 172 -0.59 -18.16 -0.77
CA LYS A 172 0.20 -19.14 -1.54
C LYS A 172 1.59 -19.35 -0.92
N TYR A 173 2.25 -18.28 -0.49
CA TYR A 173 3.57 -18.34 0.14
C TYR A 173 3.56 -19.14 1.43
N LEU A 174 2.64 -18.82 2.35
CA LEU A 174 2.52 -19.51 3.63
C LEU A 174 2.07 -20.97 3.48
N ASN A 175 1.12 -21.24 2.59
CA ASN A 175 0.69 -22.59 2.27
C ASN A 175 1.83 -23.47 1.73
N ASN A 176 2.68 -22.91 0.87
CA ASN A 176 3.85 -23.61 0.35
C ASN A 176 4.86 -23.96 1.45
N ILE A 177 5.12 -23.06 2.38
CA ILE A 177 6.07 -23.27 3.49
C ILE A 177 5.49 -24.25 4.52
N LEU A 178 4.23 -24.06 4.88
CA LEU A 178 3.59 -24.83 5.95
C LEU A 178 2.99 -26.15 5.48
N LYS A 179 2.96 -26.39 4.16
CA LYS A 179 2.32 -27.58 3.51
C LYS A 179 0.87 -27.72 3.96
N THR A 180 0.11 -26.64 3.80
CA THR A 180 -1.31 -26.52 4.17
C THR A 180 -2.08 -25.93 2.97
N ASP A 181 -3.41 -25.87 3.13
CA ASP A 181 -4.31 -25.17 2.20
C ASP A 181 -5.30 -24.32 3.04
N ASP A 182 -4.75 -23.32 3.72
CA ASP A 182 -5.48 -22.44 4.64
C ASP A 182 -5.52 -21.00 4.13
N ASP A 183 -6.48 -20.23 4.64
CA ASP A 183 -6.50 -18.78 4.50
C ASP A 183 -5.81 -18.13 5.71
N TYR A 184 -4.58 -17.69 5.53
CA TYR A 184 -3.78 -17.01 6.55
C TYR A 184 -4.09 -15.52 6.66
N VAL A 185 -4.67 -14.92 5.62
CA VAL A 185 -5.10 -13.52 5.63
C VAL A 185 -6.46 -13.44 6.29
N ILE A 186 -6.48 -13.15 7.57
CA ILE A 186 -7.69 -13.12 8.39
C ILE A 186 -8.56 -11.88 8.18
N ALA A 187 -7.98 -10.79 7.73
CA ALA A 187 -8.66 -9.55 7.37
C ALA A 187 -7.78 -8.72 6.44
N SER A 188 -8.38 -7.86 5.65
CA SER A 188 -7.71 -6.77 4.95
C SER A 188 -8.65 -5.57 4.85
N ASP A 189 -8.07 -4.37 4.84
CA ASP A 189 -8.82 -3.12 4.70
C ASP A 189 -7.99 -2.12 3.91
N THR A 190 -8.46 -1.78 2.72
CA THR A 190 -7.92 -0.77 1.81
C THR A 190 -6.44 -0.97 1.45
N ASP A 191 -5.53 -0.80 2.41
CA ASP A 191 -4.07 -0.86 2.26
C ASP A 191 -3.38 -1.73 3.32
N SER A 192 -4.16 -2.35 4.20
CA SER A 192 -3.65 -3.19 5.30
C SER A 192 -4.05 -4.66 5.11
N VAL A 193 -3.11 -5.56 5.41
CA VAL A 193 -3.31 -7.02 5.42
C VAL A 193 -2.93 -7.56 6.80
N TYR A 194 -3.80 -8.39 7.37
CA TYR A 194 -3.60 -9.03 8.68
C TYR A 194 -3.42 -10.52 8.50
N LEU A 195 -2.26 -11.04 8.91
CA LEU A 195 -1.89 -12.45 8.79
C LEU A 195 -1.89 -13.13 10.15
N THR A 196 -2.54 -14.29 10.25
CA THR A 196 -2.30 -15.17 11.40
C THR A 196 -1.05 -16.01 11.19
N MET A 197 -0.13 -15.96 12.15
CA MET A 197 1.13 -16.71 12.14
C MET A 197 1.10 -17.88 13.14
N ASP A 198 -0.05 -18.20 13.67
CA ASP A 198 -0.20 -19.21 14.75
C ASP A 198 0.36 -20.58 14.36
N LYS A 199 0.05 -21.07 13.15
CA LYS A 199 0.59 -22.33 12.65
C LYS A 199 2.10 -22.32 12.47
N LEU A 200 2.67 -21.19 12.02
CA LEU A 200 4.12 -21.04 11.90
C LEU A 200 4.79 -21.09 13.26
N VAL A 201 4.27 -20.35 14.23
CA VAL A 201 4.77 -20.33 15.61
C VAL A 201 4.70 -21.71 16.24
N THR A 202 3.54 -22.37 16.15
CA THR A 202 3.32 -23.71 16.72
C THR A 202 4.26 -24.77 16.14
N LYS A 203 4.57 -24.68 14.82
CA LYS A 203 5.52 -25.60 14.17
C LYS A 203 6.99 -25.33 14.54
N THR A 204 7.33 -24.08 14.81
CA THR A 204 8.75 -23.65 14.95
C THR A 204 9.18 -23.52 16.40
N ILE A 205 8.29 -23.05 17.29
CA ILE A 205 8.61 -22.73 18.67
C ILE A 205 7.92 -23.75 19.59
N LYS A 206 8.72 -24.66 20.15
CA LYS A 206 8.24 -25.78 20.97
C LYS A 206 8.09 -25.50 22.48
N SER A 207 8.34 -24.26 22.94
CA SER A 207 8.28 -23.93 24.38
C SER A 207 7.33 -22.77 24.67
N ASP A 208 6.38 -22.99 25.56
CA ASP A 208 5.34 -22.05 25.99
C ASP A 208 5.84 -20.78 26.72
N ASN A 209 7.12 -20.70 27.09
CA ASN A 209 7.63 -19.67 27.99
C ASN A 209 8.48 -18.57 27.31
N ALA A 210 8.28 -18.32 26.01
CA ALA A 210 9.17 -17.43 25.27
C ALA A 210 8.45 -16.33 24.48
N LEU A 211 7.52 -15.59 25.11
CA LEU A 211 6.82 -14.46 24.45
C LEU A 211 7.81 -13.55 23.69
N SER A 212 8.88 -13.11 24.36
CA SER A 212 9.91 -12.26 23.74
C SER A 212 10.62 -12.96 22.58
N LYS A 213 10.93 -14.25 22.68
CA LYS A 213 11.54 -15.03 21.60
C LYS A 213 10.60 -15.16 20.39
N THR A 214 9.32 -15.38 20.64
CA THR A 214 8.31 -15.48 19.59
C THR A 214 8.12 -14.14 18.88
N ILE A 215 8.08 -13.04 19.62
CA ILE A 215 8.00 -11.69 19.02
C ILE A 215 9.21 -11.43 18.14
N ASN A 216 10.44 -11.65 18.66
CA ASN A 216 11.66 -11.45 17.88
C ASN A 216 11.74 -12.36 16.65
N PHE A 217 11.26 -13.59 16.75
CA PHE A 217 11.18 -14.50 15.61
C PHE A 217 10.21 -13.99 14.55
N LEU A 218 9.00 -13.56 14.96
CA LEU A 218 8.00 -13.02 14.02
C LEU A 218 8.45 -11.72 13.38
N ASP A 219 9.09 -10.83 14.14
CA ASP A 219 9.67 -9.59 13.61
C ASP A 219 10.74 -9.88 12.55
N LYS A 220 11.60 -10.86 12.82
CA LYS A 220 12.59 -11.31 11.84
C LYS A 220 11.96 -11.95 10.60
N VAL A 221 10.95 -12.80 10.76
CA VAL A 221 10.23 -13.38 9.62
C VAL A 221 9.52 -12.31 8.79
N ALA A 222 8.88 -11.34 9.45
CA ALA A 222 8.22 -10.23 8.78
C ALA A 222 9.22 -9.43 7.94
N SER A 223 10.32 -8.96 8.55
CA SER A 223 11.29 -8.06 7.91
C SER A 223 12.21 -8.76 6.89
N GLU A 224 12.65 -10.00 7.16
CA GLU A 224 13.66 -10.68 6.31
C GLU A 224 13.03 -11.61 5.26
N SER A 225 11.75 -12.00 5.42
CA SER A 225 11.11 -12.97 4.51
C SER A 225 9.84 -12.43 3.87
N ILE A 226 8.89 -11.91 4.64
CA ILE A 226 7.58 -11.51 4.12
C ILE A 226 7.65 -10.17 3.39
N GLU A 227 8.25 -9.13 3.96
CA GLU A 227 8.39 -7.83 3.29
C GLU A 227 9.15 -7.90 1.95
N PRO A 228 10.31 -8.60 1.85
CA PRO A 228 10.96 -8.81 0.57
C PRO A 228 10.11 -9.60 -0.43
N TYR A 229 9.33 -10.58 0.05
CA TYR A 229 8.40 -11.32 -0.81
C TYR A 229 7.26 -10.43 -1.32
N ILE A 230 6.69 -9.56 -0.47
CA ILE A 230 5.68 -8.57 -0.87
C ILE A 230 6.25 -7.68 -1.97
N THR A 231 7.44 -7.10 -1.76
CA THR A 231 8.11 -6.24 -2.74
C THR A 231 8.27 -6.96 -4.08
N LYS A 232 8.86 -8.17 -4.07
CA LYS A 232 9.03 -8.97 -5.29
C LYS A 232 7.71 -9.33 -5.96
N SER A 233 6.65 -9.57 -5.19
CA SER A 233 5.34 -9.90 -5.74
C SER A 233 4.72 -8.75 -6.53
N TYR A 234 4.99 -7.50 -6.14
CA TYR A 234 4.53 -6.33 -6.87
C TYR A 234 5.30 -6.08 -8.17
N ASP A 235 6.53 -6.58 -8.31
CA ASP A 235 7.27 -6.54 -9.58
C ASP A 235 6.63 -7.45 -10.65
N GLU A 236 5.78 -8.40 -10.22
CA GLU A 236 5.09 -9.35 -11.10
C GLU A 236 3.65 -8.90 -11.45
N LEU A 237 3.12 -7.87 -10.79
CA LEU A 237 1.79 -7.32 -11.04
C LEU A 237 1.80 -6.29 -12.18
#